data_f7ce422bc3562e05aebeaef9e4c99add
#
_entry.id   f7ce422bc3562e05aebeaef9e4c99add
#
_cell.length_a   1.000
_cell.length_b   1.000
_cell.length_c   1.000
_cell.angle_alpha   90.00
_cell.angle_beta   90.00
_cell.angle_gamma   90.00
#
_symmetry.space_group_name_H-M   'P 1'
#
loop_
_entity.id
_entity.type
_entity.pdbx_description
1 polymer ?
#
loop_
_entity_poly.entity_id
_entity_poly.type
_entity_poly.pdbx_seq_one_letter_code
_entity_poly.pdbx_strand_id
1 'polypeptide(L)'
;MGFFDLTGQTAIVTGAASGIGAAIARRLAKAGATVAIADINGAAAAEVAATIPGALAVAMDVTSTESVQAAVDSVIAQTGRVHVLVNNAGIGGKAAPLWEQNIDDWHRCIAINMDGVWNGCKAVLPHMREHQYGRIVNIASIAGKEGNPNMTAYSATKAAVIGFTKSVAKEVATEGICVNAVSPAVVRTPILEQLTPQQVSYMTDKIPMRRTGEPEEIAAVVHFLSSPDCSFVTAQTYDASGGRATY
;
A
#
# COMPACT_ATOMS: atom_id res chain seq x y z
N MET A 1 1.48 25.86 -8.01
CA MET A 1 1.32 24.40 -7.84
C MET A 1 -0.10 24.03 -8.23
N GLY A 2 -0.28 23.00 -9.05
CA GLY A 2 -1.61 22.46 -9.33
C GLY A 2 -2.17 21.69 -8.13
N PHE A 3 -3.46 21.37 -8.13
CA PHE A 3 -4.06 20.51 -7.11
C PHE A 3 -3.41 19.12 -7.15
N PHE A 4 -3.10 18.58 -5.98
CA PHE A 4 -2.45 17.26 -5.80
C PHE A 4 -1.08 17.12 -6.50
N ASP A 5 -0.39 18.25 -6.72
CA ASP A 5 0.93 18.28 -7.36
C ASP A 5 2.00 17.63 -6.46
N LEU A 6 2.79 16.71 -7.04
CA LEU A 6 3.88 16.00 -6.36
C LEU A 6 5.26 16.37 -6.95
N THR A 7 5.33 17.46 -7.72
CA THR A 7 6.60 17.92 -8.31
C THR A 7 7.66 18.17 -7.24
N GLY A 8 8.83 17.57 -7.41
CA GLY A 8 9.94 17.65 -6.45
C GLY A 8 9.79 16.71 -5.23
N GLN A 9 8.75 15.88 -5.19
CA GLN A 9 8.61 14.88 -4.14
C GLN A 9 9.14 13.51 -4.60
N THR A 10 9.64 12.73 -3.65
CA THR A 10 10.06 11.34 -3.85
C THR A 10 9.12 10.41 -3.12
N ALA A 11 8.62 9.40 -3.82
CA ALA A 11 7.73 8.38 -3.28
C ALA A 11 8.36 6.99 -3.37
N ILE A 12 8.24 6.19 -2.32
CA ILE A 12 8.53 4.75 -2.33
C ILE A 12 7.20 4.00 -2.34
N VAL A 13 7.03 3.07 -3.29
CA VAL A 13 5.85 2.20 -3.35
C VAL A 13 6.31 0.75 -3.26
N THR A 14 5.88 0.02 -2.22
CA THR A 14 6.25 -1.38 -2.02
C THR A 14 5.29 -2.32 -2.76
N GLY A 15 5.80 -3.47 -3.24
CA GLY A 15 5.02 -4.40 -4.06
C GLY A 15 4.57 -3.75 -5.38
N ALA A 16 5.43 -2.90 -5.97
CA ALA A 16 5.07 -2.05 -7.09
C ALA A 16 5.41 -2.66 -8.46
N ALA A 17 5.89 -3.90 -8.52
CA ALA A 17 6.16 -4.59 -9.78
C ALA A 17 4.88 -5.02 -10.53
N SER A 18 3.70 -4.94 -9.92
CA SER A 18 2.43 -5.33 -10.56
C SER A 18 1.21 -4.70 -9.91
N GLY A 19 0.03 -4.92 -10.50
CA GLY A 19 -1.29 -4.66 -9.94
C GLY A 19 -1.49 -3.25 -9.40
N ILE A 20 -2.03 -3.15 -8.19
CA ILE A 20 -2.34 -1.88 -7.52
C ILE A 20 -1.08 -1.05 -7.31
N GLY A 21 0.02 -1.67 -6.88
CA GLY A 21 1.29 -0.96 -6.62
C GLY A 21 1.84 -0.29 -7.89
N ALA A 22 1.84 -0.98 -9.01
CA ALA A 22 2.28 -0.42 -10.29
C ALA A 22 1.37 0.73 -10.77
N ALA A 23 0.05 0.63 -10.58
CA ALA A 23 -0.89 1.70 -10.90
C ALA A 23 -0.67 2.94 -10.02
N ILE A 24 -0.43 2.73 -8.71
CA ILE A 24 -0.08 3.80 -7.77
C ILE A 24 1.20 4.49 -8.24
N ALA A 25 2.25 3.73 -8.52
CA ALA A 25 3.54 4.26 -8.95
C ALA A 25 3.40 5.14 -10.21
N ARG A 26 2.70 4.64 -11.23
CA ARG A 26 2.43 5.42 -12.47
C ARG A 26 1.63 6.69 -12.18
N ARG A 27 0.65 6.61 -11.29
CA ARG A 27 -0.20 7.75 -10.91
C ARG A 27 0.61 8.84 -10.21
N LEU A 28 1.45 8.48 -9.22
CA LEU A 28 2.28 9.43 -8.49
C LEU A 28 3.34 10.06 -9.40
N ALA A 29 3.96 9.26 -10.28
CA ALA A 29 4.91 9.78 -11.28
C ALA A 29 4.24 10.77 -12.25
N LYS A 30 3.02 10.48 -12.72
CA LYS A 30 2.23 11.40 -13.56
C LYS A 30 1.90 12.70 -12.85
N ALA A 31 1.83 12.69 -11.52
CA ALA A 31 1.63 13.88 -10.69
C ALA A 31 2.93 14.63 -10.38
N GLY A 32 4.08 14.21 -10.94
CA GLY A 32 5.37 14.89 -10.82
C GLY A 32 6.34 14.29 -9.80
N ALA A 33 5.98 13.20 -9.11
CA ALA A 33 6.88 12.56 -8.17
C ALA A 33 8.00 11.78 -8.86
N THR A 34 9.20 11.77 -8.29
CA THR A 34 10.18 10.70 -8.50
C THR A 34 9.74 9.47 -7.73
N VAL A 35 9.54 8.33 -8.42
CA VAL A 35 8.98 7.13 -7.76
C VAL A 35 9.99 6.00 -7.74
N ALA A 36 10.22 5.44 -6.55
CA ALA A 36 10.95 4.20 -6.36
C ALA A 36 9.96 3.02 -6.41
N ILE A 37 10.14 2.16 -7.40
CA ILE A 37 9.42 0.90 -7.60
C ILE A 37 10.12 -0.15 -6.74
N ALA A 38 9.58 -0.39 -5.54
CA ALA A 38 10.18 -1.32 -4.59
C ALA A 38 9.45 -2.67 -4.62
N ASP A 39 10.18 -3.74 -4.87
CA ASP A 39 9.63 -5.10 -4.92
C ASP A 39 10.70 -6.13 -4.57
N ILE A 40 10.27 -7.29 -4.04
CA ILE A 40 11.17 -8.43 -3.81
C ILE A 40 11.72 -8.98 -5.14
N ASN A 41 10.92 -8.89 -6.21
CA ASN A 41 11.35 -9.19 -7.56
C ASN A 41 11.96 -7.93 -8.21
N GLY A 42 13.24 -7.71 -7.96
CA GLY A 42 13.99 -6.56 -8.49
C GLY A 42 13.98 -6.48 -10.02
N ALA A 43 13.94 -7.60 -10.73
CA ALA A 43 13.86 -7.62 -12.20
C ALA A 43 12.51 -7.07 -12.68
N ALA A 44 11.39 -7.53 -12.10
CA ALA A 44 10.06 -7.02 -12.43
C ALA A 44 9.90 -5.54 -12.02
N ALA A 45 10.51 -5.14 -10.89
CA ALA A 45 10.57 -3.72 -10.51
C ALA A 45 11.29 -2.86 -11.56
N ALA A 46 12.40 -3.36 -12.12
CA ALA A 46 13.14 -2.68 -13.18
C ALA A 46 12.33 -2.57 -14.49
N GLU A 47 11.59 -3.61 -14.85
CA GLU A 47 10.68 -3.57 -16.01
C GLU A 47 9.60 -2.49 -15.87
N VAL A 48 8.96 -2.39 -14.69
CA VAL A 48 7.97 -1.32 -14.43
C VAL A 48 8.63 0.05 -14.41
N ALA A 49 9.78 0.21 -13.75
CA ALA A 49 10.51 1.46 -13.68
C ALA A 49 10.91 1.97 -15.09
N ALA A 50 11.30 1.08 -15.98
CA ALA A 50 11.65 1.44 -17.37
C ALA A 50 10.46 2.05 -18.16
N THR A 51 9.21 1.81 -17.72
CA THR A 51 8.00 2.41 -18.33
C THR A 51 7.66 3.79 -17.76
N ILE A 52 8.36 4.26 -16.73
CA ILE A 52 8.06 5.49 -15.99
C ILE A 52 9.30 6.41 -16.03
N PRO A 53 9.25 7.55 -16.71
CA PRO A 53 10.40 8.45 -16.77
C PRO A 53 10.91 8.86 -15.39
N GLY A 54 12.20 8.67 -15.14
CA GLY A 54 12.83 9.06 -13.88
C GLY A 54 12.52 8.16 -12.67
N ALA A 55 11.81 7.05 -12.85
CA ALA A 55 11.57 6.10 -11.77
C ALA A 55 12.82 5.30 -11.42
N LEU A 56 12.93 4.92 -10.16
CA LEU A 56 14.00 4.09 -9.62
C LEU A 56 13.48 2.66 -9.42
N ALA A 57 14.29 1.65 -9.73
CA ALA A 57 14.00 0.26 -9.38
C ALA A 57 14.78 -0.11 -8.12
N VAL A 58 14.10 -0.68 -7.13
CA VAL A 58 14.70 -1.02 -5.83
C VAL A 58 14.28 -2.43 -5.44
N ALA A 59 15.25 -3.34 -5.30
CA ALA A 59 14.99 -4.64 -4.70
C ALA A 59 14.75 -4.47 -3.20
N MET A 60 13.60 -4.92 -2.69
CA MET A 60 13.22 -4.77 -1.29
C MET A 60 12.38 -5.95 -0.82
N ASP A 61 12.91 -6.69 0.15
CA ASP A 61 12.12 -7.65 0.92
C ASP A 61 11.54 -6.95 2.15
N VAL A 62 10.22 -6.71 2.13
CA VAL A 62 9.53 -6.01 3.23
C VAL A 62 9.56 -6.78 4.55
N THR A 63 9.86 -8.08 4.53
CA THR A 63 9.96 -8.92 5.73
C THR A 63 11.30 -8.77 6.45
N SER A 64 12.34 -8.21 5.79
CA SER A 64 13.65 -7.95 6.37
C SER A 64 13.82 -6.47 6.69
N THR A 65 14.02 -6.16 7.96
CA THR A 65 14.29 -4.79 8.44
C THR A 65 15.53 -4.20 7.76
N GLU A 66 16.58 -5.02 7.57
CA GLU A 66 17.84 -4.62 6.93
C GLU A 66 17.63 -4.30 5.45
N SER A 67 16.87 -5.14 4.74
CA SER A 67 16.55 -4.92 3.32
C SER A 67 15.75 -3.63 3.13
N VAL A 68 14.75 -3.40 3.99
CA VAL A 68 13.91 -2.18 3.93
C VAL A 68 14.76 -0.94 4.24
N GLN A 69 15.60 -0.97 5.28
CA GLN A 69 16.46 0.17 5.62
C GLN A 69 17.44 0.48 4.49
N ALA A 70 18.14 -0.52 3.96
CA ALA A 70 19.07 -0.34 2.85
C ALA A 70 18.38 0.24 1.59
N ALA A 71 17.17 -0.20 1.30
CA ALA A 71 16.39 0.31 0.19
C ALA A 71 15.99 1.79 0.39
N VAL A 72 15.53 2.15 1.58
CA VAL A 72 15.20 3.55 1.93
C VAL A 72 16.44 4.43 1.85
N ASP A 73 17.56 4.00 2.42
CA ASP A 73 18.83 4.74 2.39
C ASP A 73 19.33 4.95 0.95
N SER A 74 19.21 3.93 0.10
CA SER A 74 19.54 4.02 -1.32
C SER A 74 18.69 5.05 -2.07
N VAL A 75 17.39 5.11 -1.79
CA VAL A 75 16.50 6.13 -2.38
C VAL A 75 16.87 7.52 -1.88
N ILE A 76 17.13 7.70 -0.58
CA ILE A 76 17.58 8.99 -0.02
C ILE A 76 18.89 9.43 -0.66
N ALA A 77 19.87 8.52 -0.81
CA ALA A 77 21.15 8.84 -1.43
C ALA A 77 21.02 9.33 -2.88
N GLN A 78 20.04 8.81 -3.63
CA GLN A 78 19.81 9.16 -5.03
C GLN A 78 18.96 10.42 -5.23
N THR A 79 18.01 10.70 -4.31
CA THR A 79 17.00 11.75 -4.48
C THR A 79 17.10 12.86 -3.44
N GLY A 80 17.95 12.69 -2.43
CA GLY A 80 18.12 13.59 -1.30
C GLY A 80 17.05 13.45 -0.22
N ARG A 81 15.83 12.96 -0.55
CA ARG A 81 14.72 12.93 0.40
C ARG A 81 13.64 11.93 0.03
N VAL A 82 12.99 11.34 1.04
CA VAL A 82 11.74 10.58 0.89
C VAL A 82 10.58 11.36 1.50
N HIS A 83 9.57 11.66 0.69
CA HIS A 83 8.40 12.45 1.07
C HIS A 83 7.17 11.57 1.29
N VAL A 84 7.05 10.49 0.51
CA VAL A 84 5.88 9.61 0.48
C VAL A 84 6.32 8.16 0.62
N LEU A 85 5.64 7.41 1.49
CA LEU A 85 5.72 5.95 1.55
C LEU A 85 4.33 5.36 1.30
N VAL A 86 4.25 4.42 0.35
CA VAL A 86 3.05 3.60 0.16
C VAL A 86 3.40 2.15 0.48
N ASN A 87 2.93 1.68 1.63
CA ASN A 87 3.01 0.27 2.01
C ASN A 87 1.89 -0.50 1.32
N ASN A 88 2.20 -1.02 0.11
CA ASN A 88 1.24 -1.76 -0.70
C ASN A 88 1.56 -3.27 -0.76
N ALA A 89 2.80 -3.70 -0.56
CA ALA A 89 3.16 -5.10 -0.58
C ALA A 89 2.25 -5.94 0.33
N GLY A 90 1.77 -7.07 -0.19
CA GLY A 90 0.88 -7.95 0.57
C GLY A 90 0.46 -9.18 -0.21
N ILE A 91 0.05 -10.21 0.53
CA ILE A 91 -0.45 -11.48 0.01
C ILE A 91 -1.77 -11.86 0.65
N GLY A 92 -2.61 -12.59 -0.09
CA GLY A 92 -3.89 -13.12 0.42
C GLY A 92 -3.76 -14.35 1.31
N GLY A 93 -2.64 -15.07 1.20
CA GLY A 93 -2.48 -16.40 1.78
C GLY A 93 -3.35 -17.46 1.08
N LYS A 94 -3.28 -18.70 1.54
CA LYS A 94 -4.10 -19.79 1.03
C LYS A 94 -5.51 -19.73 1.66
N ALA A 95 -6.53 -19.72 0.83
CA ALA A 95 -7.92 -19.75 1.29
C ALA A 95 -8.30 -21.15 1.79
N ALA A 96 -8.63 -21.26 3.08
CA ALA A 96 -9.12 -22.48 3.72
C ALA A 96 -9.85 -22.14 5.02
N PRO A 97 -10.78 -22.98 5.53
CA PRO A 97 -11.31 -22.85 6.87
C PRO A 97 -10.19 -22.87 7.91
N LEU A 98 -10.38 -22.15 9.04
CA LEU A 98 -9.32 -21.99 10.06
C LEU A 98 -8.69 -23.31 10.51
N TRP A 99 -9.48 -24.34 10.71
CA TRP A 99 -9.01 -25.66 11.17
C TRP A 99 -8.22 -26.46 10.12
N GLU A 100 -8.17 -25.98 8.86
CA GLU A 100 -7.39 -26.56 7.76
C GLU A 100 -6.21 -25.65 7.34
N GLN A 101 -6.09 -24.45 7.93
CA GLN A 101 -5.01 -23.53 7.60
C GLN A 101 -3.67 -24.01 8.15
N ASN A 102 -2.61 -23.80 7.36
CA ASN A 102 -1.25 -24.09 7.79
C ASN A 102 -0.69 -22.92 8.59
N ILE A 103 0.06 -23.22 9.64
CA ILE A 103 0.74 -22.22 10.46
C ILE A 103 1.78 -21.39 9.69
N ASP A 104 2.44 -21.98 8.68
CA ASP A 104 3.41 -21.29 7.84
C ASP A 104 2.75 -20.21 6.98
N ASP A 105 1.56 -20.51 6.43
CA ASP A 105 0.77 -19.50 5.70
C ASP A 105 0.35 -18.35 6.62
N TRP A 106 0.00 -18.63 7.87
CA TRP A 106 -0.29 -17.63 8.88
C TRP A 106 0.92 -16.73 9.13
N HIS A 107 2.09 -17.30 9.45
CA HIS A 107 3.31 -16.54 9.71
C HIS A 107 3.74 -15.73 8.50
N ARG A 108 3.61 -16.31 7.30
CA ARG A 108 3.95 -15.60 6.05
C ARG A 108 3.03 -14.39 5.81
N CYS A 109 1.73 -14.51 6.08
CA CYS A 109 0.81 -13.38 6.01
C CYS A 109 1.18 -12.28 7.01
N ILE A 110 1.53 -12.62 8.26
CA ILE A 110 1.96 -11.66 9.27
C ILE A 110 3.23 -10.95 8.79
N ALA A 111 4.27 -11.70 8.42
CA ALA A 111 5.55 -11.14 8.04
C ALA A 111 5.44 -10.15 6.86
N ILE A 112 4.63 -10.47 5.84
CA ILE A 112 4.50 -9.60 4.68
C ILE A 112 3.51 -8.46 4.92
N ASN A 113 2.29 -8.78 5.40
CA ASN A 113 1.20 -7.80 5.43
C ASN A 113 1.25 -6.87 6.64
N MET A 114 1.87 -7.29 7.75
CA MET A 114 1.90 -6.54 9.01
C MET A 114 3.32 -6.07 9.33
N ASP A 115 4.30 -7.00 9.45
CA ASP A 115 5.67 -6.62 9.78
C ASP A 115 6.29 -5.81 8.65
N GLY A 116 5.95 -6.09 7.38
CA GLY A 116 6.37 -5.27 6.24
C GLY A 116 5.90 -3.82 6.32
N VAL A 117 4.68 -3.57 6.78
CA VAL A 117 4.16 -2.21 7.00
C VAL A 117 4.90 -1.53 8.15
N TRP A 118 5.15 -2.26 9.24
CA TRP A 118 5.92 -1.77 10.37
C TRP A 118 7.36 -1.42 9.97
N ASN A 119 8.06 -2.30 9.24
CA ASN A 119 9.41 -2.09 8.73
C ASN A 119 9.49 -0.84 7.85
N GLY A 120 8.56 -0.69 6.89
CA GLY A 120 8.50 0.48 6.02
C GLY A 120 8.34 1.78 6.79
N CYS A 121 7.37 1.84 7.71
CA CYS A 121 7.14 3.02 8.54
C CYS A 121 8.36 3.33 9.42
N LYS A 122 8.93 2.31 10.09
CA LYS A 122 10.10 2.48 10.97
C LYS A 122 11.31 3.04 10.21
N ALA A 123 11.53 2.60 8.99
CA ALA A 123 12.66 3.05 8.19
C ALA A 123 12.54 4.50 7.72
N VAL A 124 11.34 4.98 7.34
CA VAL A 124 11.18 6.33 6.80
C VAL A 124 10.90 7.39 7.86
N LEU A 125 10.28 7.03 8.99
CA LEU A 125 9.84 8.00 10.00
C LEU A 125 10.96 8.86 10.58
N PRO A 126 12.16 8.35 10.93
CA PRO A 126 13.24 9.20 11.41
C PRO A 126 13.58 10.32 10.43
N HIS A 127 13.70 9.99 9.14
CA HIS A 127 13.98 10.95 8.08
C HIS A 127 12.83 11.94 7.86
N MET A 128 11.56 11.47 7.85
CA MET A 128 10.39 12.35 7.69
C MET A 128 10.25 13.32 8.88
N ARG A 129 10.55 12.87 10.10
CA ARG A 129 10.53 13.69 11.32
C ARG A 129 11.58 14.78 11.31
N GLU A 130 12.82 14.46 10.90
CA GLU A 130 13.89 15.44 10.74
C GLU A 130 13.50 16.56 9.77
N HIS A 131 12.75 16.23 8.72
CA HIS A 131 12.32 17.18 7.70
C HIS A 131 10.93 17.79 7.95
N GLN A 132 10.26 17.42 9.04
CA GLN A 132 8.91 17.91 9.42
C GLN A 132 7.88 17.78 8.28
N TYR A 133 7.96 16.71 7.51
CA TYR A 133 7.04 16.41 6.43
C TYR A 133 7.06 14.92 6.06
N GLY A 134 5.88 14.35 5.89
CA GLY A 134 5.73 12.99 5.38
C GLY A 134 4.27 12.66 5.04
N ARG A 135 4.10 11.77 4.09
CA ARG A 135 2.82 11.15 3.75
C ARG A 135 3.01 9.64 3.71
N ILE A 136 2.32 8.93 4.58
CA ILE A 136 2.36 7.46 4.64
C ILE A 136 0.96 6.94 4.33
N VAL A 137 0.87 6.07 3.33
CA VAL A 137 -0.39 5.42 2.95
C VAL A 137 -0.22 3.91 3.04
N ASN A 138 -0.99 3.28 3.92
CA ASN A 138 -0.98 1.84 4.14
C ASN A 138 -2.15 1.18 3.41
N ILE A 139 -1.89 0.20 2.55
CA ILE A 139 -2.96 -0.54 1.86
C ILE A 139 -3.47 -1.65 2.79
N ALA A 140 -4.60 -1.35 3.41
CA ALA A 140 -5.40 -2.29 4.19
C ALA A 140 -6.29 -3.16 3.25
N SER A 141 -7.49 -3.47 3.67
CA SER A 141 -8.51 -4.16 2.87
C SER A 141 -9.85 -4.07 3.59
N ILE A 142 -10.93 -4.18 2.83
CA ILE A 142 -12.26 -4.42 3.36
C ILE A 142 -12.30 -5.68 4.25
N ALA A 143 -11.47 -6.69 3.94
CA ALA A 143 -11.34 -7.88 4.76
C ALA A 143 -10.84 -7.59 6.19
N GLY A 144 -10.09 -6.52 6.39
CA GLY A 144 -9.66 -6.06 7.72
C GLY A 144 -10.79 -5.39 8.52
N LYS A 145 -11.86 -4.95 7.88
CA LYS A 145 -13.03 -4.34 8.52
C LYS A 145 -14.13 -5.36 8.80
N GLU A 146 -14.44 -6.21 7.82
CA GLU A 146 -15.58 -7.14 7.87
C GLU A 146 -15.18 -8.57 8.26
N GLY A 147 -13.92 -8.96 8.03
CA GLY A 147 -13.51 -10.35 8.02
C GLY A 147 -14.03 -11.12 6.80
N ASN A 148 -13.16 -11.91 6.17
CA ASN A 148 -13.58 -12.81 5.09
C ASN A 148 -13.46 -14.26 5.53
N PRO A 149 -14.51 -15.08 5.40
CA PRO A 149 -14.43 -16.53 5.61
C PRO A 149 -13.29 -17.13 4.78
N ASN A 150 -12.60 -18.11 5.31
CA ASN A 150 -11.45 -18.81 4.72
C ASN A 150 -10.17 -17.96 4.53
N MET A 151 -10.16 -16.72 5.02
CA MET A 151 -9.03 -15.78 4.90
C MET A 151 -8.68 -15.15 6.25
N THR A 152 -8.64 -15.94 7.31
CA THR A 152 -8.47 -15.41 8.68
C THR A 152 -7.15 -14.70 8.88
N ALA A 153 -6.03 -15.25 8.38
CA ALA A 153 -4.71 -14.62 8.45
C ALA A 153 -4.68 -13.26 7.71
N TYR A 154 -5.20 -13.23 6.50
CA TYR A 154 -5.30 -12.00 5.72
C TYR A 154 -6.17 -10.95 6.41
N SER A 155 -7.36 -11.34 6.86
CA SER A 155 -8.29 -10.43 7.55
C SER A 155 -7.68 -9.88 8.83
N ALA A 156 -7.04 -10.72 9.63
CA ALA A 156 -6.38 -10.32 10.87
C ALA A 156 -5.24 -9.32 10.61
N THR A 157 -4.37 -9.60 9.61
CA THR A 157 -3.25 -8.70 9.27
C THR A 157 -3.75 -7.36 8.73
N LYS A 158 -4.80 -7.34 7.91
CA LYS A 158 -5.36 -6.10 7.36
C LYS A 158 -6.13 -5.28 8.42
N ALA A 159 -6.72 -5.93 9.42
CA ALA A 159 -7.27 -5.26 10.61
C ALA A 159 -6.15 -4.64 11.47
N ALA A 160 -5.05 -5.37 11.66
CA ALA A 160 -3.88 -4.86 12.38
C ALA A 160 -3.28 -3.61 11.70
N VAL A 161 -3.20 -3.57 10.36
CA VAL A 161 -2.74 -2.40 9.60
C VAL A 161 -3.62 -1.17 9.88
N ILE A 162 -4.94 -1.33 10.00
CA ILE A 162 -5.86 -0.23 10.34
C ILE A 162 -5.56 0.32 11.75
N GLY A 163 -5.40 -0.56 12.74
CA GLY A 163 -5.06 -0.17 14.12
C GLY A 163 -3.69 0.49 14.20
N PHE A 164 -2.68 -0.10 13.55
CA PHE A 164 -1.33 0.42 13.46
C PHE A 164 -1.29 1.82 12.84
N THR A 165 -1.99 2.02 11.72
CA THR A 165 -2.10 3.33 11.05
C THR A 165 -2.59 4.41 12.01
N LYS A 166 -3.63 4.13 12.77
CA LYS A 166 -4.21 5.08 13.75
C LYS A 166 -3.24 5.42 14.88
N SER A 167 -2.46 4.45 15.33
CA SER A 167 -1.47 4.66 16.40
C SER A 167 -0.34 5.56 15.91
N VAL A 168 0.36 5.16 14.83
CA VAL A 168 1.48 5.92 14.29
C VAL A 168 1.06 7.33 13.88
N ALA A 169 -0.12 7.49 13.27
CA ALA A 169 -0.64 8.80 12.88
C ALA A 169 -0.73 9.78 14.06
N LYS A 170 -1.17 9.30 15.23
CA LYS A 170 -1.28 10.13 16.43
C LYS A 170 0.08 10.47 17.04
N GLU A 171 1.07 9.57 16.92
CA GLU A 171 2.42 9.78 17.42
C GLU A 171 3.15 10.91 16.69
N VAL A 172 2.86 11.08 15.37
CA VAL A 172 3.59 12.04 14.52
C VAL A 172 2.73 13.23 14.04
N ALA A 173 1.51 13.38 14.57
CA ALA A 173 0.54 14.36 14.09
C ALA A 173 1.04 15.82 14.15
N THR A 174 1.92 16.15 15.09
CA THR A 174 2.48 17.49 15.26
C THR A 174 3.76 17.74 14.45
N GLU A 175 4.22 16.74 13.70
CA GLU A 175 5.50 16.77 12.97
C GLU A 175 5.31 16.94 11.45
N GLY A 176 4.15 17.44 11.00
CA GLY A 176 3.85 17.64 9.58
C GLY A 176 3.64 16.32 8.81
N ILE A 177 3.54 15.19 9.51
CA ILE A 177 3.41 13.86 8.92
C ILE A 177 1.96 13.38 9.03
N CYS A 178 1.38 12.95 7.90
CA CYS A 178 0.06 12.33 7.87
C CYS A 178 0.19 10.85 7.52
N VAL A 179 -0.48 9.99 8.29
CA VAL A 179 -0.49 8.54 8.10
C VAL A 179 -1.93 8.06 7.96
N ASN A 180 -2.27 7.49 6.82
CA ASN A 180 -3.62 7.02 6.50
C ASN A 180 -3.61 5.62 5.91
N ALA A 181 -4.76 4.98 5.89
CA ALA A 181 -4.96 3.70 5.23
C ALA A 181 -6.00 3.81 4.11
N VAL A 182 -5.89 2.92 3.12
CA VAL A 182 -6.93 2.69 2.11
C VAL A 182 -7.38 1.24 2.24
N SER A 183 -8.70 1.03 2.25
CA SER A 183 -9.33 -0.30 2.30
C SER A 183 -10.04 -0.61 0.98
N PRO A 184 -9.35 -1.21 0.00
CA PRO A 184 -9.99 -1.65 -1.22
C PRO A 184 -10.93 -2.83 -0.98
N ALA A 185 -12.01 -2.89 -1.78
CA ALA A 185 -12.73 -4.14 -2.01
C ALA A 185 -11.98 -4.98 -3.07
N VAL A 186 -12.70 -5.77 -3.85
CA VAL A 186 -12.11 -6.55 -4.93
C VAL A 186 -11.70 -5.62 -6.07
N VAL A 187 -10.43 -5.66 -6.44
CA VAL A 187 -9.83 -4.83 -7.50
C VAL A 187 -9.37 -5.75 -8.62
N ARG A 188 -9.59 -5.35 -9.88
CA ARG A 188 -9.16 -6.10 -11.05
C ARG A 188 -7.62 -6.11 -11.12
N THR A 189 -7.05 -7.25 -10.85
CA THR A 189 -5.62 -7.52 -10.92
C THR A 189 -5.40 -8.84 -11.65
N PRO A 190 -4.21 -9.18 -12.14
CA PRO A 190 -3.94 -10.45 -12.79
C PRO A 190 -4.37 -11.69 -11.99
N ILE A 191 -4.46 -11.59 -10.66
CA ILE A 191 -4.96 -12.66 -9.79
C ILE A 191 -6.44 -12.97 -10.06
N LEU A 192 -7.27 -11.95 -10.34
CA LEU A 192 -8.69 -12.17 -10.64
C LEU A 192 -8.94 -12.87 -11.96
N GLU A 193 -8.03 -12.74 -12.92
CA GLU A 193 -8.14 -13.43 -14.23
C GLU A 193 -8.03 -14.96 -14.10
N GLN A 194 -7.53 -15.44 -12.96
CA GLN A 194 -7.42 -16.88 -12.65
C GLN A 194 -8.68 -17.42 -11.95
N LEU A 195 -9.66 -16.57 -11.63
CA LEU A 195 -10.90 -16.96 -10.96
C LEU A 195 -12.02 -17.29 -11.97
N THR A 196 -12.91 -18.18 -11.56
CA THR A 196 -14.09 -18.48 -12.35
C THR A 196 -15.10 -17.31 -12.32
N PRO A 197 -15.96 -17.17 -13.35
CA PRO A 197 -17.00 -16.14 -13.35
C PRO A 197 -17.90 -16.19 -12.10
N GLN A 198 -18.18 -17.39 -11.58
CA GLN A 198 -18.99 -17.57 -10.36
C GLN A 198 -18.28 -17.00 -9.13
N GLN A 199 -16.96 -17.17 -9.00
CA GLN A 199 -16.18 -16.60 -7.91
C GLN A 199 -16.15 -15.07 -7.98
N VAL A 200 -15.97 -14.53 -9.18
CA VAL A 200 -16.01 -13.08 -9.40
C VAL A 200 -17.41 -12.52 -9.07
N SER A 201 -18.48 -13.17 -9.55
CA SER A 201 -19.86 -12.76 -9.23
C SER A 201 -20.13 -12.76 -7.73
N TYR A 202 -19.75 -13.82 -7.01
CA TYR A 202 -19.90 -13.88 -5.55
C TYR A 202 -19.20 -12.70 -4.83
N MET A 203 -18.06 -12.26 -5.34
CA MET A 203 -17.34 -11.14 -4.76
C MET A 203 -18.01 -9.79 -5.10
N THR A 204 -18.48 -9.62 -6.33
CA THR A 204 -19.10 -8.36 -6.81
C THR A 204 -20.51 -8.19 -6.28
N ASP A 205 -21.23 -9.27 -5.98
CA ASP A 205 -22.58 -9.20 -5.40
C ASP A 205 -22.62 -8.51 -4.02
N LYS A 206 -21.50 -8.52 -3.31
CA LYS A 206 -21.33 -7.81 -2.04
C LYS A 206 -21.00 -6.33 -2.21
N ILE A 207 -20.72 -5.88 -3.43
CA ILE A 207 -20.35 -4.50 -3.73
C ILE A 207 -21.59 -3.79 -4.30
N PRO A 208 -22.13 -2.74 -3.66
CA PRO A 208 -23.30 -2.00 -4.17
C PRO A 208 -23.16 -1.51 -5.60
N MET A 209 -21.94 -1.09 -6.02
CA MET A 209 -21.67 -0.71 -7.42
C MET A 209 -21.65 -1.87 -8.42
N ARG A 210 -21.83 -3.13 -7.97
CA ARG A 210 -21.93 -4.35 -8.80
C ARG A 210 -20.78 -4.56 -9.78
N ARG A 211 -19.59 -4.10 -9.46
CA ARG A 211 -18.37 -4.32 -10.24
C ARG A 211 -17.14 -4.39 -9.34
N THR A 212 -16.06 -4.90 -9.89
CA THR A 212 -14.72 -4.75 -9.29
C THR A 212 -14.25 -3.31 -9.41
N GLY A 213 -13.42 -2.86 -8.48
CA GLY A 213 -12.63 -1.65 -8.67
C GLY A 213 -11.50 -1.87 -9.69
N GLU A 214 -11.02 -0.78 -10.28
CA GLU A 214 -9.81 -0.79 -11.11
C GLU A 214 -8.61 -0.31 -10.28
N PRO A 215 -7.38 -0.78 -10.56
CA PRO A 215 -6.17 -0.33 -9.84
C PRO A 215 -6.00 1.19 -9.85
N GLU A 216 -6.40 1.85 -10.94
CA GLU A 216 -6.35 3.30 -11.11
C GLU A 216 -7.28 4.05 -10.16
N GLU A 217 -8.41 3.45 -9.77
CA GLU A 217 -9.34 4.03 -8.79
C GLU A 217 -8.74 4.03 -7.39
N ILE A 218 -8.01 2.95 -7.03
CA ILE A 218 -7.26 2.91 -5.78
C ILE A 218 -6.11 3.91 -5.80
N ALA A 219 -5.39 3.96 -6.92
CA ALA A 219 -4.29 4.89 -7.11
C ALA A 219 -4.75 6.36 -7.01
N ALA A 220 -5.99 6.69 -7.38
CA ALA A 220 -6.55 8.03 -7.23
C ALA A 220 -6.71 8.44 -5.76
N VAL A 221 -7.20 7.54 -4.91
CA VAL A 221 -7.32 7.79 -3.46
C VAL A 221 -5.93 7.91 -2.83
N VAL A 222 -5.01 7.01 -3.17
CA VAL A 222 -3.63 7.05 -2.68
C VAL A 222 -2.93 8.35 -3.10
N HIS A 223 -3.16 8.83 -4.31
CA HIS A 223 -2.59 10.09 -4.80
C HIS A 223 -3.04 11.28 -3.94
N PHE A 224 -4.34 11.42 -3.66
CA PHE A 224 -4.85 12.45 -2.74
C PHE A 224 -4.14 12.37 -1.39
N LEU A 225 -4.09 11.17 -0.78
CA LEU A 225 -3.50 10.97 0.55
C LEU A 225 -1.97 11.18 0.58
N SER A 226 -1.32 11.10 -0.58
CA SER A 226 0.12 11.34 -0.75
C SER A 226 0.46 12.81 -1.02
N SER A 227 -0.52 13.63 -1.33
CA SER A 227 -0.32 15.02 -1.77
C SER A 227 -0.19 15.99 -0.59
N PRO A 228 0.38 17.19 -0.82
CA PRO A 228 0.36 18.27 0.15
C PRO A 228 -1.06 18.71 0.55
N ASP A 229 -2.04 18.56 -0.34
CA ASP A 229 -3.45 18.91 -0.06
C ASP A 229 -4.07 18.05 1.04
N CYS A 230 -3.51 16.85 1.30
CA CYS A 230 -3.85 16.03 2.45
C CYS A 230 -3.11 16.49 3.71
N SER A 231 -3.35 17.71 4.17
CA SER A 231 -2.64 18.32 5.31
C SER A 231 -3.40 18.25 6.65
N PHE A 232 -4.71 18.02 6.61
CA PHE A 232 -5.57 17.92 7.81
C PHE A 232 -6.30 16.58 7.90
N VAL A 233 -5.81 15.56 7.15
CA VAL A 233 -6.35 14.21 7.15
C VAL A 233 -5.27 13.25 7.59
N THR A 234 -5.43 12.69 8.80
CA THR A 234 -4.54 11.67 9.36
C THR A 234 -5.32 10.68 10.22
N ALA A 235 -4.79 9.49 10.45
CA ALA A 235 -5.43 8.39 11.19
C ALA A 235 -6.73 7.85 10.56
N GLN A 236 -7.00 8.15 9.29
CA GLN A 236 -8.21 7.71 8.61
C GLN A 236 -7.99 6.44 7.82
N THR A 237 -9.09 5.69 7.63
CA THR A 237 -9.14 4.56 6.71
C THR A 237 -10.19 4.87 5.65
N TYR A 238 -9.72 5.13 4.42
CA TYR A 238 -10.57 5.43 3.29
C TYR A 238 -11.02 4.16 2.60
N ASP A 239 -12.34 3.96 2.50
CA ASP A 239 -12.90 2.84 1.75
C ASP A 239 -12.94 3.15 0.25
N ALA A 240 -12.19 2.36 -0.52
CA ALA A 240 -12.29 2.31 -1.97
C ALA A 240 -12.99 1.00 -2.35
N SER A 241 -14.27 0.86 -1.95
CA SER A 241 -14.96 -0.41 -1.87
C SER A 241 -16.26 -0.49 -2.69
N GLY A 242 -16.59 0.57 -3.46
CA GLY A 242 -17.85 0.63 -4.20
C GLY A 242 -19.09 0.60 -3.30
N GLY A 243 -18.95 1.09 -2.07
CA GLY A 243 -20.03 1.15 -1.07
C GLY A 243 -20.16 -0.11 -0.20
N ARG A 244 -19.23 -1.07 -0.28
CA ARG A 244 -19.30 -2.32 0.48
C ARG A 244 -19.16 -2.09 1.99
N ALA A 245 -18.26 -1.21 2.42
CA ALA A 245 -18.18 -0.80 3.82
C ALA A 245 -18.52 0.68 3.96
N THR A 246 -19.02 1.07 5.14
CA THR A 246 -19.56 2.41 5.41
C THR A 246 -19.09 2.99 6.74
N TYR A 247 -18.08 2.38 7.41
CA TYR A 247 -17.57 2.82 8.73
C TYR A 247 -16.05 2.80 8.78
#